data_3efabf6a4252c01fb820f08030ea6d21
#
_entry.id   3efabf6a4252c01fb820f08030ea6d21
#
_cell.length_a   1.000
_cell.length_b   1.000
_cell.length_c   1.000
_cell.angle_alpha   90.00
_cell.angle_beta   90.00
_cell.angle_gamma   90.00
#
_symmetry.space_group_name_H-M   'P 1'
#
loop_
_entity.id
_entity.type
_entity.pdbx_description
1 polymer ?
#
loop_
_entity_poly.entity_id
_entity_poly.type
_entity_poly.pdbx_seq_one_letter_code
_entity_poly.pdbx_strand_id
1 'polypeptide(L)'
;MKAAVVTFPGSNCDRDLAVALERAGAQVARVWHKDDALPQGTDLVAVPGGFSYGDYLRCGAIAARSPIAGAIRNHAGRGGYVLGVCNGFQVLTELGLLPGALMRNAGLTFICKDAPLRVEGADTHFLAAFAPGEEIILPVAHGDGNYQIDPEGLARLKGEGRVA
;
A
#
# COMPACT_ATOMS: atom_id res chain seq x y z
N MET A 1 -16.59 -6.66 -7.93
CA MET A 1 -15.77 -6.38 -6.74
C MET A 1 -16.09 -4.98 -6.24
N LYS A 2 -16.31 -4.81 -4.94
CA LYS A 2 -16.49 -3.49 -4.30
C LYS A 2 -15.17 -3.05 -3.68
N ALA A 3 -14.67 -1.88 -4.08
CA ALA A 3 -13.44 -1.32 -3.59
C ALA A 3 -13.67 -0.05 -2.77
N ALA A 4 -13.02 0.07 -1.62
CA ALA A 4 -13.02 1.27 -0.80
C ALA A 4 -11.66 1.97 -0.94
N VAL A 5 -11.62 3.14 -1.56
CA VAL A 5 -10.42 3.99 -1.66
C VAL A 5 -10.40 4.91 -0.46
N VAL A 6 -9.43 4.71 0.44
CA VAL A 6 -9.32 5.49 1.68
C VAL A 6 -8.44 6.71 1.44
N THR A 7 -9.01 7.89 1.63
CA THR A 7 -8.33 9.17 1.39
C THR A 7 -7.96 9.84 2.72
N PHE A 8 -6.70 10.24 2.83
CA PHE A 8 -6.18 11.06 3.94
C PHE A 8 -5.88 12.48 3.46
N PRO A 9 -5.82 13.49 4.34
CA PRO A 9 -5.29 14.80 3.96
C PRO A 9 -3.90 14.64 3.31
N GLY A 10 -3.73 15.17 2.09
CA GLY A 10 -2.49 15.03 1.32
C GLY A 10 -2.37 13.77 0.45
N SER A 11 -3.35 12.87 0.45
CA SER A 11 -3.43 11.77 -0.54
C SER A 11 -3.85 12.35 -1.89
N ASN A 12 -2.90 12.72 -2.72
CA ASN A 12 -3.17 13.40 -4.00
C ASN A 12 -3.31 12.43 -5.20
N CYS A 13 -3.09 11.12 -5.01
CA CYS A 13 -3.28 10.09 -6.03
C CYS A 13 -4.57 9.25 -5.81
N ASP A 14 -5.48 9.72 -4.97
CA ASP A 14 -6.73 9.01 -4.64
C ASP A 14 -7.66 8.88 -5.84
N ARG A 15 -7.74 9.94 -6.67
CA ARG A 15 -8.51 9.93 -7.91
C ARG A 15 -7.93 8.94 -8.91
N ASP A 16 -6.61 8.91 -9.07
CA ASP A 16 -5.94 8.02 -10.03
C ASP A 16 -6.18 6.56 -9.68
N LEU A 17 -6.04 6.21 -8.37
CA LEU A 17 -6.32 4.87 -7.89
C LEU A 17 -7.79 4.48 -8.08
N ALA A 18 -8.71 5.39 -7.77
CA ALA A 18 -10.14 5.14 -7.97
C ALA A 18 -10.47 4.87 -9.45
N VAL A 19 -10.00 5.71 -10.36
CA VAL A 19 -10.20 5.53 -11.81
C VAL A 19 -9.57 4.24 -12.32
N ALA A 20 -8.38 3.87 -11.84
CA ALA A 20 -7.74 2.61 -12.21
C ALA A 20 -8.59 1.40 -11.79
N LEU A 21 -9.12 1.40 -10.57
CA LEU A 21 -10.00 0.35 -10.06
C LEU A 21 -11.34 0.29 -10.81
N GLU A 22 -11.94 1.44 -11.14
CA GLU A 22 -13.16 1.51 -11.94
C GLU A 22 -12.95 0.93 -13.35
N ARG A 23 -11.82 1.27 -13.99
CA ARG A 23 -11.43 0.70 -15.28
C ARG A 23 -11.20 -0.81 -15.23
N ALA A 24 -10.75 -1.32 -14.08
CA ALA A 24 -10.63 -2.75 -13.82
C ALA A 24 -11.98 -3.42 -13.45
N GLY A 25 -13.10 -2.69 -13.52
CA GLY A 25 -14.44 -3.21 -13.28
C GLY A 25 -14.88 -3.23 -11.82
N ALA A 26 -14.19 -2.52 -10.92
CA ALA A 26 -14.62 -2.41 -9.55
C ALA A 26 -15.69 -1.32 -9.36
N GLN A 27 -16.60 -1.54 -8.41
CA GLN A 27 -17.46 -0.49 -7.87
C GLN A 27 -16.69 0.23 -6.76
N VAL A 28 -16.32 1.49 -6.99
CA VAL A 28 -15.47 2.25 -6.07
C VAL A 28 -16.29 3.13 -5.16
N ALA A 29 -16.08 3.01 -3.85
CA ALA A 29 -16.53 3.95 -2.84
C ALA A 29 -15.33 4.75 -2.31
N ARG A 30 -15.48 6.06 -2.13
CA ARG A 30 -14.48 6.91 -1.48
C ARG A 30 -14.77 6.99 0.00
N VAL A 31 -13.75 6.73 0.82
CA VAL A 31 -13.83 6.70 2.28
C VAL A 31 -12.88 7.76 2.83
N TRP A 32 -13.39 8.60 3.71
CA TRP A 32 -12.59 9.64 4.32
C TRP A 32 -11.92 9.14 5.60
N HIS A 33 -10.72 9.59 5.89
CA HIS A 33 -9.94 9.15 7.04
C HIS A 33 -10.64 9.32 8.41
N LYS A 34 -11.66 10.19 8.49
CA LYS A 34 -12.46 10.40 9.70
C LYS A 34 -13.61 9.43 9.87
N ASP A 35 -13.93 8.68 8.82
CA ASP A 35 -14.91 7.61 8.95
C ASP A 35 -14.36 6.51 9.87
N ASP A 36 -15.21 5.85 10.61
CA ASP A 36 -14.83 4.77 11.51
C ASP A 36 -15.18 3.38 10.97
N ALA A 37 -15.86 3.32 9.83
CA ALA A 37 -16.31 2.10 9.18
C ALA A 37 -16.10 2.13 7.66
N LEU A 38 -15.93 0.93 7.10
CA LEU A 38 -15.92 0.72 5.64
C LEU A 38 -17.35 0.50 5.14
N PRO A 39 -17.65 0.83 3.88
CA PRO A 39 -18.93 0.48 3.25
C PRO A 39 -19.22 -1.02 3.34
N GLN A 40 -20.48 -1.36 3.51
CA GLN A 40 -20.90 -2.77 3.63
C GLN A 40 -20.59 -3.54 2.36
N GLY A 41 -19.98 -4.71 2.52
CA GLY A 41 -19.62 -5.59 1.41
C GLY A 41 -18.37 -5.12 0.66
N THR A 42 -17.49 -4.35 1.28
CA THR A 42 -16.16 -4.04 0.75
C THR A 42 -15.35 -5.32 0.60
N ASP A 43 -14.87 -5.59 -0.61
CA ASP A 43 -13.96 -6.70 -0.93
C ASP A 43 -12.50 -6.26 -0.84
N LEU A 44 -12.20 -5.06 -1.35
CA LEU A 44 -10.84 -4.49 -1.42
C LEU A 44 -10.80 -3.13 -0.72
N VAL A 45 -9.87 -2.96 0.19
CA VAL A 45 -9.44 -1.65 0.69
C VAL A 45 -8.21 -1.21 -0.07
N ALA A 46 -8.24 -0.04 -0.68
CA ALA A 46 -7.13 0.53 -1.43
C ALA A 46 -6.68 1.85 -0.79
N VAL A 47 -5.39 1.93 -0.45
CA VAL A 47 -4.76 3.11 0.13
C VAL A 47 -3.87 3.76 -0.93
N PRO A 48 -4.18 4.98 -1.39
CA PRO A 48 -3.51 5.64 -2.49
C PRO A 48 -2.13 6.18 -2.13
N GLY A 49 -1.40 6.56 -3.16
CA GLY A 49 -0.18 7.34 -3.05
C GLY A 49 -0.45 8.81 -2.71
N GLY A 50 0.64 9.54 -2.48
CA GLY A 50 0.64 10.95 -2.12
C GLY A 50 1.52 11.22 -0.91
N PHE A 51 1.13 12.22 -0.11
CA PHE A 51 1.87 12.69 1.05
C PHE A 51 0.90 12.85 2.23
N SER A 52 0.39 11.73 2.75
CA SER A 52 -0.61 11.76 3.82
C SER A 52 -0.13 12.59 5.01
N TYR A 53 -0.92 13.60 5.39
CA TYR A 53 -0.59 14.58 6.43
C TYR A 53 0.76 15.30 6.20
N GLY A 54 1.20 15.44 4.93
CA GLY A 54 2.46 16.10 4.57
C GLY A 54 3.71 15.31 4.97
N ASP A 55 3.59 14.01 5.24
CA ASP A 55 4.67 13.11 5.69
C ASP A 55 5.39 13.56 6.97
N TYR A 56 4.71 14.36 7.80
CA TYR A 56 5.25 14.78 9.10
C TYR A 56 5.49 13.58 10.01
N LEU A 57 6.55 13.64 10.79
CA LEU A 57 7.12 12.59 11.63
C LEU A 57 7.80 11.51 10.79
N ARG A 58 7.03 10.64 10.19
CA ARG A 58 7.40 9.56 9.27
C ARG A 58 6.24 9.32 8.33
N CYS A 59 6.53 9.03 7.05
CA CYS A 59 5.49 8.81 6.05
C CYS A 59 4.48 7.76 6.52
N GLY A 60 3.20 8.11 6.48
CA GLY A 60 2.11 7.24 6.92
C GLY A 60 1.84 7.18 8.43
N ALA A 61 2.73 7.68 9.29
CA ALA A 61 2.61 7.50 10.75
C ALA A 61 1.36 8.17 11.34
N ILE A 62 0.99 9.36 10.88
CA ILE A 62 -0.23 10.05 11.35
C ILE A 62 -1.46 9.38 10.75
N ALA A 63 -1.42 8.97 9.48
CA ALA A 63 -2.51 8.28 8.81
C ALA A 63 -2.88 6.97 9.53
N ALA A 64 -1.89 6.23 10.02
CA ALA A 64 -2.08 4.99 10.77
C ALA A 64 -2.81 5.17 12.13
N ARG A 65 -2.98 6.41 12.60
CA ARG A 65 -3.69 6.76 13.83
C ARG A 65 -5.08 7.37 13.60
N SER A 66 -5.49 7.51 12.34
CA SER A 66 -6.80 8.06 12.00
C SER A 66 -7.94 7.08 12.35
N PRO A 67 -9.18 7.56 12.52
CA PRO A 67 -10.34 6.72 12.87
C PRO A 67 -10.50 5.50 11.97
N ILE A 68 -10.34 5.64 10.65
CA ILE A 68 -10.49 4.54 9.69
C ILE A 68 -9.45 3.42 9.84
N ALA A 69 -8.33 3.68 10.52
CA ALA A 69 -7.25 2.70 10.70
C ALA A 69 -7.71 1.38 11.35
N GLY A 70 -8.62 1.48 12.32
CA GLY A 70 -9.23 0.32 12.97
C GLY A 70 -10.03 -0.54 11.99
N ALA A 71 -10.83 0.11 11.14
CA ALA A 71 -11.65 -0.59 10.14
C ALA A 71 -10.78 -1.27 9.06
N ILE A 72 -9.66 -0.65 8.66
CA ILE A 72 -8.69 -1.27 7.73
C ILE A 72 -8.07 -2.52 8.35
N ARG A 73 -7.58 -2.43 9.61
CA ARG A 73 -7.04 -3.61 10.32
C ARG A 73 -8.06 -4.74 10.47
N ASN A 74 -9.28 -4.40 10.84
CA ASN A 74 -10.36 -5.38 10.97
C ASN A 74 -10.72 -6.04 9.65
N HIS A 75 -10.69 -5.29 8.53
CA HIS A 75 -10.91 -5.82 7.20
C HIS A 75 -9.81 -6.82 6.81
N ALA A 76 -8.54 -6.44 6.96
CA ALA A 76 -7.40 -7.31 6.72
C ALA A 76 -7.43 -8.57 7.62
N GLY A 77 -7.74 -8.40 8.91
CA GLY A 77 -7.81 -9.51 9.88
C GLY A 77 -8.90 -10.55 9.58
N ARG A 78 -9.90 -10.18 8.79
CA ARG A 78 -10.93 -11.11 8.28
C ARG A 78 -10.59 -11.72 6.91
N GLY A 79 -9.37 -11.49 6.42
CA GLY A 79 -8.93 -11.98 5.10
C GLY A 79 -9.38 -11.11 3.92
N GLY A 80 -9.87 -9.91 4.15
CA GLY A 80 -10.20 -8.95 3.09
C GLY A 80 -8.94 -8.44 2.37
N TYR A 81 -9.07 -8.16 1.08
CA TYR A 81 -7.95 -7.66 0.28
C TYR A 81 -7.60 -6.23 0.66
N VAL A 82 -6.28 -5.95 0.77
CA VAL A 82 -5.76 -4.61 1.03
C VAL A 82 -4.63 -4.32 0.06
N LEU A 83 -4.71 -3.18 -0.62
CA LEU A 83 -3.68 -2.69 -1.55
C LEU A 83 -3.18 -1.33 -1.07
N GLY A 84 -1.87 -1.19 -0.88
CA GLY A 84 -1.23 0.10 -0.61
C GLY A 84 -0.27 0.48 -1.73
N VAL A 85 -0.47 1.63 -2.34
CA VAL A 85 0.38 2.14 -3.42
C VAL A 85 1.22 3.30 -2.90
N CYS A 86 2.55 3.24 -3.05
CA CYS A 86 3.48 4.30 -2.65
C CYS A 86 3.28 4.72 -1.18
N ASN A 87 2.77 5.91 -0.90
CA ASN A 87 2.42 6.35 0.47
C ASN A 87 1.42 5.41 1.15
N GLY A 88 0.53 4.78 0.39
CA GLY A 88 -0.35 3.74 0.91
C GLY A 88 0.42 2.53 1.46
N PHE A 89 1.50 2.10 0.82
CA PHE A 89 2.38 1.06 1.35
C PHE A 89 3.03 1.49 2.68
N GLN A 90 3.48 2.73 2.77
CA GLN A 90 4.02 3.31 4.00
C GLN A 90 2.96 3.32 5.12
N VAL A 91 1.71 3.67 4.81
CA VAL A 91 0.60 3.60 5.77
C VAL A 91 0.37 2.17 6.25
N LEU A 92 0.42 1.17 5.36
CA LEU A 92 0.22 -0.24 5.74
C LEU A 92 1.33 -0.77 6.64
N THR A 93 2.59 -0.35 6.45
CA THR A 93 3.68 -0.69 7.37
C THR A 93 3.50 -0.04 8.74
N GLU A 94 3.08 1.23 8.79
CA GLU A 94 2.78 1.94 10.04
C GLU A 94 1.53 1.38 10.78
N LEU A 95 0.59 0.81 10.04
CA LEU A 95 -0.55 0.07 10.60
C LEU A 95 -0.15 -1.28 11.19
N GLY A 96 1.05 -1.78 10.91
CA GLY A 96 1.50 -3.12 11.28
C GLY A 96 0.86 -4.24 10.45
N LEU A 97 0.24 -3.92 9.32
CA LEU A 97 -0.31 -4.90 8.38
C LEU A 97 0.77 -5.51 7.48
N LEU A 98 1.84 -4.76 7.25
CA LEU A 98 3.04 -5.22 6.56
C LEU A 98 4.24 -5.09 7.51
N PRO A 99 5.19 -6.02 7.49
CA PRO A 99 6.40 -5.94 8.31
C PRO A 99 7.37 -4.91 7.76
N GLY A 100 8.36 -4.54 8.58
CA GLY A 100 9.41 -3.59 8.22
C GLY A 100 9.00 -2.13 8.40
N ALA A 101 9.84 -1.24 7.91
CA ALA A 101 9.62 0.20 7.95
C ALA A 101 10.27 0.87 6.74
N LEU A 102 9.73 2.01 6.34
CA LEU A 102 10.30 2.83 5.29
C LEU A 102 11.03 4.03 5.90
N MET A 103 12.29 4.17 5.52
CA MET A 103 13.20 5.22 5.97
C MET A 103 13.56 6.14 4.81
N ARG A 104 14.18 7.26 5.11
CA ARG A 104 14.74 8.14 4.09
C ARG A 104 15.69 7.39 3.17
N ASN A 105 15.66 7.76 1.90
CA ASN A 105 16.60 7.25 0.91
C ASN A 105 18.05 7.39 1.42
N ALA A 106 18.87 6.36 1.23
CA ALA A 106 20.23 6.34 1.73
C ALA A 106 21.08 7.52 1.22
N GLY A 107 20.81 7.99 -0.01
CA GLY A 107 21.45 9.15 -0.59
C GLY A 107 20.86 10.50 -0.18
N LEU A 108 19.84 10.53 0.71
CA LEU A 108 19.12 11.72 1.17
C LEU A 108 18.53 12.59 0.04
N THR A 109 18.44 12.04 -1.17
CA THR A 109 17.89 12.70 -2.35
C THR A 109 16.57 12.06 -2.75
N PHE A 110 15.69 12.86 -3.34
CA PHE A 110 14.46 12.36 -3.96
C PHE A 110 14.81 11.54 -5.20
N ILE A 111 14.21 10.35 -5.34
CA ILE A 111 14.40 9.46 -6.49
C ILE A 111 13.12 9.50 -7.33
N CYS A 112 13.28 9.79 -8.63
CA CYS A 112 12.21 9.76 -9.61
C CYS A 112 12.76 9.10 -10.87
N LYS A 113 12.38 7.84 -11.11
CA LYS A 113 12.86 7.05 -12.26
C LYS A 113 12.01 5.81 -12.47
N ASP A 114 12.17 5.19 -13.64
CA ASP A 114 11.71 3.83 -13.89
C ASP A 114 12.58 2.83 -13.12
N ALA A 115 11.94 1.90 -12.42
CA ALA A 115 12.60 0.84 -11.65
C ALA A 115 12.25 -0.53 -12.25
N PRO A 116 13.24 -1.30 -12.71
CA PRO A 116 13.02 -2.69 -13.08
C PRO A 116 12.79 -3.54 -11.82
N LEU A 117 11.74 -4.35 -11.85
CA LEU A 117 11.37 -5.28 -10.79
C LEU A 117 11.22 -6.67 -11.37
N ARG A 118 11.51 -7.68 -10.57
CA ARG A 118 11.25 -9.07 -10.91
C ARG A 118 10.13 -9.62 -10.03
N VAL A 119 9.16 -10.28 -10.62
CA VAL A 119 8.09 -10.96 -9.91
C VAL A 119 8.64 -12.21 -9.24
N GLU A 120 8.67 -12.23 -7.89
CA GLU A 120 9.24 -13.33 -7.11
C GLU A 120 8.20 -14.37 -6.68
N GLY A 121 7.01 -13.93 -6.29
CA GLY A 121 5.94 -14.79 -5.81
C GLY A 121 4.72 -14.74 -6.71
N ALA A 122 4.33 -15.87 -7.27
CA ALA A 122 3.17 -15.95 -8.17
C ALA A 122 1.87 -16.40 -7.49
N ASP A 123 1.93 -16.90 -6.25
CA ASP A 123 0.77 -17.46 -5.56
C ASP A 123 0.00 -16.39 -4.77
N THR A 124 -0.27 -15.26 -5.42
CA THR A 124 -1.16 -14.22 -4.87
C THR A 124 -2.14 -13.74 -5.93
N HIS A 125 -3.35 -13.39 -5.50
CA HIS A 125 -4.36 -12.85 -6.43
C HIS A 125 -3.90 -11.57 -7.13
N PHE A 126 -3.03 -10.77 -6.50
CA PHE A 126 -2.51 -9.54 -7.09
C PHE A 126 -1.49 -9.77 -8.20
N LEU A 127 -0.85 -10.94 -8.21
CA LEU A 127 0.16 -11.30 -9.21
C LEU A 127 -0.31 -12.36 -10.20
N ALA A 128 -1.56 -12.79 -10.15
CA ALA A 128 -2.08 -13.90 -10.95
C ALA A 128 -1.94 -13.69 -12.49
N ALA A 129 -1.76 -12.46 -12.94
CA ALA A 129 -1.54 -12.13 -14.35
C ALA A 129 -0.07 -12.14 -14.78
N PHE A 130 0.87 -12.32 -13.85
CA PHE A 130 2.30 -12.30 -14.12
C PHE A 130 2.89 -13.70 -13.99
N ALA A 131 3.94 -13.97 -14.79
CA ALA A 131 4.73 -15.19 -14.65
C ALA A 131 5.81 -15.02 -13.57
N PRO A 132 6.13 -16.09 -12.78
CA PRO A 132 7.28 -16.05 -11.88
C PRO A 132 8.58 -15.73 -12.65
N GLY A 133 9.38 -14.81 -12.13
CA GLY A 133 10.60 -14.34 -12.76
C GLY A 133 10.39 -13.32 -13.87
N GLU A 134 9.15 -12.94 -14.19
CA GLU A 134 8.86 -11.88 -15.16
C GLU A 134 9.45 -10.55 -14.70
N GLU A 135 10.07 -9.82 -15.63
CA GLU A 135 10.57 -8.48 -15.38
C GLU A 135 9.53 -7.45 -15.79
N ILE A 136 9.21 -6.56 -14.86
CA ILE A 136 8.29 -5.43 -15.07
C ILE A 136 9.00 -4.12 -14.75
N ILE A 137 8.53 -3.03 -15.33
CA ILE A 137 9.05 -1.69 -15.05
C ILE A 137 7.95 -0.88 -14.39
N LEU A 138 8.23 -0.37 -13.19
CA LEU A 138 7.34 0.55 -12.49
C LEU A 138 8.03 1.89 -12.23
N PRO A 139 7.34 3.02 -12.46
CA PRO A 139 7.87 4.32 -12.08
C PRO A 139 7.85 4.46 -10.56
N VAL A 140 8.95 4.96 -9.99
CA VAL A 140 9.07 5.30 -8.57
C VAL A 140 9.35 6.79 -8.41
N ALA A 141 8.75 7.40 -7.39
CA ALA A 141 8.95 8.81 -7.03
C ALA A 141 8.84 8.94 -5.51
N HIS A 142 9.97 8.99 -4.80
CA HIS A 142 9.98 8.96 -3.33
C HIS A 142 11.21 9.61 -2.70
N GLY A 143 11.05 10.16 -1.50
CA GLY A 143 12.12 10.57 -0.59
C GLY A 143 12.39 9.53 0.51
N ASP A 144 11.40 8.71 0.84
CA ASP A 144 11.40 7.71 1.90
C ASP A 144 11.01 6.33 1.36
N GLY A 145 11.85 5.81 0.44
CA GLY A 145 11.68 4.49 -0.18
C GLY A 145 12.67 3.43 0.28
N ASN A 146 13.49 3.72 1.30
CA ASN A 146 14.48 2.80 1.84
C ASN A 146 13.81 1.82 2.82
N TYR A 147 13.39 0.67 2.33
CA TYR A 147 12.75 -0.36 3.14
C TYR A 147 13.77 -1.05 4.04
N GLN A 148 13.45 -1.12 5.33
CA GLN A 148 14.25 -1.74 6.37
C GLN A 148 13.48 -2.85 7.07
N ILE A 149 14.14 -3.99 7.23
CA ILE A 149 13.67 -5.12 8.02
C ILE A 149 14.88 -5.85 8.59
N ASP A 150 14.75 -6.45 9.77
CA ASP A 150 15.80 -7.28 10.35
C ASP A 150 16.00 -8.59 9.55
N PRO A 151 17.17 -9.23 9.68
CA PRO A 151 17.47 -10.46 8.94
C PRO A 151 16.48 -11.60 9.19
N GLU A 152 15.96 -11.72 10.42
CA GLU A 152 14.98 -12.76 10.79
C GLU A 152 13.63 -12.49 10.11
N GLY A 153 13.17 -11.23 10.12
CA GLY A 153 11.97 -10.81 9.40
C GLY A 153 12.07 -11.04 7.89
N LEU A 154 13.24 -10.74 7.30
CA LEU A 154 13.47 -11.01 5.88
C LEU A 154 13.44 -12.52 5.57
N ALA A 155 14.08 -13.34 6.40
CA ALA A 155 14.08 -14.79 6.24
C ALA A 155 12.65 -15.35 6.32
N ARG A 156 11.85 -14.82 7.26
CA ARG A 156 10.43 -15.19 7.41
C ARG A 156 9.62 -14.79 6.17
N LEU A 157 9.75 -13.55 5.67
CA LEU A 157 9.05 -13.10 4.46
C LEU A 157 9.32 -14.01 3.26
N LYS A 158 10.59 -14.38 3.06
CA LYS A 158 10.99 -15.29 1.98
C LYS A 158 10.46 -16.70 2.20
N GLY A 159 10.57 -17.23 3.42
CA GLY A 159 10.12 -18.58 3.76
C GLY A 159 8.61 -18.77 3.68
N GLU A 160 7.84 -17.70 3.91
CA GLU A 160 6.38 -17.70 3.81
C GLU A 160 5.86 -17.32 2.40
N GLY A 161 6.76 -17.10 1.41
CA GLY A 161 6.37 -16.70 0.05
C GLY A 161 5.67 -15.34 -0.01
N ARG A 162 6.04 -14.42 0.88
CA ARG A 162 5.42 -13.09 1.01
C ARG A 162 6.17 -11.98 0.28
N VAL A 163 7.20 -12.32 -0.45
CA VAL A 163 7.91 -11.41 -1.37
C VAL A 163 7.27 -11.58 -2.73
N ALA A 164 6.68 -10.49 -3.22
CA ALA A 164 5.94 -10.44 -4.50
C ALA A 164 6.85 -10.07 -5.73
#